data_9679406a4e5f10101d64dbaec99403bf
#
_entry.id   9679406a4e5f10101d64dbaec99403bf
#
_cell.length_a   1.000
_cell.length_b   1.000
_cell.length_c   1.000
_cell.angle_alpha   90.00
_cell.angle_beta   90.00
_cell.angle_gamma   90.00
#
_symmetry.space_group_name_H-M   'P 1'
#
loop_
_entity.id
_entity.type
_entity.pdbx_description
1 polymer ?
#
loop_
_entity_poly.entity_id
_entity_poly.type
_entity_poly.pdbx_seq_one_letter_code
_entity_poly.pdbx_strand_id
1 'polypeptide(L)'
;IFIDGRYTLQVRQQTITETFEPHHLIESPADKWISATLPDGGRLGYDPWLHAQSSIDKYAKAAKKAGGELVAVTHNPLDAVWDDQPAAPISPIVPHDISYAGKSSADKRQKLAASLAEDGIDAAILTLPDSIAWLLNVRGSDVQHTPLPLSYAVLHDNGSVDWFVDQRKLSPGLTETLGNAVAVQPLASFGETLEALAAKSATVKADPATVT
;
A
#
# COMPACT_ATOMS: atom_id res chain seq x y z
N ILE A 1 -0.07 20.98 -7.13
CA ILE A 1 0.81 19.84 -6.75
C ILE A 1 1.25 20.05 -5.30
N PHE A 2 1.07 19.00 -4.45
CA PHE A 2 1.51 19.05 -3.05
C PHE A 2 2.84 18.30 -2.89
N ILE A 3 3.84 18.95 -2.31
CA ILE A 3 5.20 18.43 -2.14
C ILE A 3 5.72 18.68 -0.72
N ASP A 4 6.69 17.89 -0.29
CA ASP A 4 7.48 18.21 0.90
C ASP A 4 8.68 19.11 0.56
N GLY A 5 9.35 19.63 1.59
CA GLY A 5 10.44 20.60 1.42
C GLY A 5 11.65 20.11 0.63
N ARG A 6 11.84 18.78 0.47
CA ARG A 6 12.95 18.19 -0.31
C ARG A 6 12.80 18.44 -1.81
N TYR A 7 11.55 18.62 -2.29
CA TYR A 7 11.24 18.75 -3.71
C TYR A 7 10.93 20.20 -4.17
N THR A 8 11.15 21.19 -3.33
CA THR A 8 10.80 22.62 -3.62
C THR A 8 11.45 23.16 -4.89
N LEU A 9 12.72 22.82 -5.15
CA LEU A 9 13.41 23.23 -6.39
C LEU A 9 13.02 22.33 -7.56
N GLN A 10 12.97 21.02 -7.33
CA GLN A 10 12.71 20.02 -8.36
C GLN A 10 11.33 20.22 -9.02
N VAL A 11 10.27 20.46 -8.23
CA VAL A 11 8.93 20.67 -8.77
C VAL A 11 8.87 21.84 -9.75
N ARG A 12 9.57 22.93 -9.45
CA ARG A 12 9.63 24.13 -10.32
C ARG A 12 10.41 23.89 -11.61
N GLN A 13 11.37 22.96 -11.59
CA GLN A 13 12.18 22.60 -12.75
C GLN A 13 11.50 21.57 -13.66
N GLN A 14 10.64 20.72 -13.09
CA GLN A 14 10.05 19.57 -13.77
C GLN A 14 8.56 19.75 -14.10
N THR A 15 7.93 20.85 -13.67
CA THR A 15 6.53 21.13 -13.98
C THR A 15 6.37 22.46 -14.72
N ILE A 16 5.30 22.57 -15.49
CA ILE A 16 4.90 23.81 -16.16
C ILE A 16 4.22 24.68 -15.09
N THR A 17 4.95 25.66 -14.54
CA THR A 17 4.50 26.51 -13.41
C THR A 17 3.29 27.40 -13.73
N GLU A 18 3.03 27.64 -15.01
CA GLU A 18 1.84 28.35 -15.49
C GLU A 18 0.56 27.52 -15.36
N THR A 19 0.72 26.19 -15.33
CA THR A 19 -0.39 25.22 -15.25
C THR A 19 -0.54 24.61 -13.84
N PHE A 20 0.59 24.43 -13.15
CA PHE A 20 0.64 23.75 -11.86
C PHE A 20 1.14 24.66 -10.75
N GLU A 21 0.33 24.86 -9.72
CA GLU A 21 0.71 25.59 -8.51
C GLU A 21 1.28 24.62 -7.46
N PRO A 22 2.57 24.73 -7.07
CA PRO A 22 3.15 23.92 -6.01
C PRO A 22 2.74 24.41 -4.61
N HIS A 23 2.27 23.50 -3.76
CA HIS A 23 1.95 23.73 -2.35
C HIS A 23 2.84 22.87 -1.45
N HIS A 24 3.22 23.42 -0.30
CA HIS A 24 4.00 22.69 0.70
C HIS A 24 3.06 21.89 1.62
N LEU A 25 3.29 20.57 1.72
CA LEU A 25 2.41 19.63 2.45
C LEU A 25 2.15 20.01 3.92
N ILE A 26 3.11 20.67 4.58
CA ILE A 26 3.01 21.05 5.99
C ILE A 26 2.39 22.44 6.14
N GLU A 27 2.83 23.41 5.34
CA GLU A 27 2.39 24.80 5.45
C GLU A 27 1.00 25.01 4.84
N SER A 28 0.73 24.32 3.73
CA SER A 28 -0.55 24.34 3.01
C SER A 28 -1.06 22.94 2.74
N PRO A 29 -1.47 22.18 3.77
CA PRO A 29 -1.89 20.79 3.60
C PRO A 29 -3.15 20.68 2.74
N ALA A 30 -3.25 19.56 1.99
CA ALA A 30 -4.28 19.34 0.98
C ALA A 30 -5.72 19.48 1.52
N ASP A 31 -5.97 19.03 2.74
CA ASP A 31 -7.30 19.16 3.35
C ASP A 31 -7.73 20.62 3.61
N LYS A 32 -6.79 21.49 3.98
CA LYS A 32 -7.07 22.92 4.11
C LYS A 32 -7.33 23.56 2.75
N TRP A 33 -6.52 23.18 1.75
CA TRP A 33 -6.70 23.65 0.38
C TRP A 33 -8.06 23.21 -0.19
N ILE A 34 -8.44 21.93 -0.03
CA ILE A 34 -9.74 21.40 -0.44
C ILE A 34 -10.88 22.23 0.20
N SER A 35 -10.81 22.45 1.52
CA SER A 35 -11.86 23.19 2.25
C SER A 35 -12.00 24.64 1.79
N ALA A 36 -10.93 25.24 1.26
CA ALA A 36 -10.91 26.64 0.82
C ALA A 36 -11.24 26.82 -0.66
N THR A 37 -11.01 25.80 -1.49
CA THR A 37 -11.01 25.93 -2.96
C THR A 37 -12.10 25.12 -3.65
N LEU A 38 -12.56 23.99 -3.05
CA LEU A 38 -13.64 23.21 -3.65
C LEU A 38 -14.92 24.04 -3.67
N PRO A 39 -15.55 24.24 -4.85
CA PRO A 39 -16.80 24.99 -4.93
C PRO A 39 -17.95 24.28 -4.23
N ASP A 40 -18.95 25.03 -3.77
CA ASP A 40 -20.18 24.48 -3.20
C ASP A 40 -20.85 23.56 -4.21
N GLY A 41 -21.28 22.37 -3.77
CA GLY A 41 -21.77 21.29 -4.62
C GLY A 41 -20.68 20.59 -5.46
N GLY A 42 -19.40 20.96 -5.28
CA GLY A 42 -18.28 20.38 -6.03
C GLY A 42 -18.01 18.92 -5.69
N ARG A 43 -17.56 18.14 -6.68
CA ARG A 43 -17.15 16.74 -6.52
C ARG A 43 -15.66 16.59 -6.71
N LEU A 44 -14.94 16.09 -5.69
CA LEU A 44 -13.52 15.80 -5.75
C LEU A 44 -13.30 14.30 -5.92
N GLY A 45 -12.75 13.88 -7.08
CA GLY A 45 -12.41 12.50 -7.34
C GLY A 45 -11.13 12.08 -6.61
N TYR A 46 -11.06 10.81 -6.15
CA TYR A 46 -9.83 10.20 -5.66
C TYR A 46 -9.69 8.77 -6.15
N ASP A 47 -8.46 8.32 -6.35
CA ASP A 47 -8.15 6.92 -6.65
C ASP A 47 -8.02 6.14 -5.32
N PRO A 48 -8.89 5.14 -5.05
CA PRO A 48 -8.86 4.37 -3.80
C PRO A 48 -7.56 3.60 -3.60
N TRP A 49 -6.84 3.22 -4.67
CA TRP A 49 -5.58 2.50 -4.59
C TRP A 49 -4.38 3.35 -4.18
N LEU A 50 -4.51 4.68 -4.20
CA LEU A 50 -3.44 5.62 -3.89
C LEU A 50 -3.59 6.33 -2.55
N HIS A 51 -4.68 6.10 -1.82
CA HIS A 51 -4.99 6.84 -0.61
C HIS A 51 -5.38 5.90 0.53
N ALA A 52 -4.66 6.00 1.65
CA ALA A 52 -5.02 5.29 2.87
C ALA A 52 -6.32 5.83 3.49
N GLN A 53 -7.09 4.98 4.17
CA GLN A 53 -8.39 5.30 4.75
C GLN A 53 -8.36 6.56 5.62
N SER A 54 -7.32 6.75 6.42
CA SER A 54 -7.15 7.96 7.26
C SER A 54 -7.05 9.26 6.44
N SER A 55 -6.46 9.20 5.25
CA SER A 55 -6.38 10.33 4.31
C SER A 55 -7.75 10.59 3.66
N ILE A 56 -8.45 9.52 3.29
CA ILE A 56 -9.81 9.60 2.72
C ILE A 56 -10.76 10.27 3.72
N ASP A 57 -10.75 9.85 4.97
CA ASP A 57 -11.59 10.44 6.03
C ASP A 57 -11.31 11.92 6.22
N LYS A 58 -10.04 12.31 6.15
CA LYS A 58 -9.59 13.70 6.26
C LYS A 58 -10.06 14.54 5.07
N TYR A 59 -9.91 14.04 3.85
CA TYR A 59 -10.32 14.74 2.63
C TYR A 59 -11.85 14.80 2.49
N ALA A 60 -12.57 13.75 2.89
CA ALA A 60 -14.03 13.74 2.90
C ALA A 60 -14.59 14.81 3.85
N LYS A 61 -14.00 14.95 5.06
CA LYS A 61 -14.35 16.03 6.00
C LYS A 61 -14.08 17.40 5.43
N ALA A 62 -12.97 17.57 4.71
CA ALA A 62 -12.60 18.82 4.07
C ALA A 62 -13.55 19.19 2.92
N ALA A 63 -13.88 18.24 2.05
CA ALA A 63 -14.84 18.43 0.96
C ALA A 63 -16.23 18.79 1.50
N LYS A 64 -16.71 18.05 2.51
CA LYS A 64 -18.00 18.34 3.16
C LYS A 64 -18.03 19.75 3.79
N LYS A 65 -16.92 20.20 4.38
CA LYS A 65 -16.80 21.56 4.93
C LYS A 65 -16.92 22.63 3.85
N ALA A 66 -16.47 22.36 2.64
CA ALA A 66 -16.61 23.25 1.48
C ALA A 66 -18.01 23.19 0.82
N GLY A 67 -18.94 22.35 1.31
CA GLY A 67 -20.24 22.14 0.69
C GLY A 67 -20.24 21.12 -0.46
N GLY A 68 -19.12 20.41 -0.67
CA GLY A 68 -18.96 19.40 -1.72
C GLY A 68 -18.83 17.97 -1.18
N GLU A 69 -18.42 17.05 -2.05
CA GLU A 69 -18.23 15.63 -1.72
C GLU A 69 -16.92 15.06 -2.26
N LEU A 70 -16.40 14.01 -1.60
CA LEU A 70 -15.29 13.19 -2.07
C LEU A 70 -15.84 11.91 -2.70
N VAL A 71 -15.39 11.57 -3.91
CA VAL A 71 -15.94 10.46 -4.72
C VAL A 71 -14.82 9.54 -5.19
N ALA A 72 -14.93 8.24 -4.91
CA ALA A 72 -14.00 7.25 -5.47
C ALA A 72 -14.18 7.17 -6.99
N VAL A 73 -13.06 7.18 -7.73
CA VAL A 73 -13.06 6.98 -9.17
C VAL A 73 -12.65 5.55 -9.52
N THR A 74 -13.25 5.00 -10.56
CA THR A 74 -12.96 3.63 -11.03
C THR A 74 -11.70 3.56 -11.90
N HIS A 75 -11.29 4.69 -12.47
CA HIS A 75 -10.12 4.79 -13.35
C HIS A 75 -9.36 6.06 -13.00
N ASN A 76 -8.04 5.93 -12.82
CA ASN A 76 -7.18 7.09 -12.58
C ASN A 76 -7.05 7.91 -13.88
N PRO A 77 -7.41 9.19 -13.89
CA PRO A 77 -7.28 10.01 -15.08
C PRO A 77 -5.83 10.23 -15.55
N LEU A 78 -4.84 10.07 -14.66
CA LEU A 78 -3.43 10.13 -15.04
C LEU A 78 -3.04 8.93 -15.91
N ASP A 79 -3.52 7.73 -15.61
CA ASP A 79 -3.25 6.53 -16.41
C ASP A 79 -3.83 6.66 -17.83
N ALA A 80 -4.91 7.42 -17.99
CA ALA A 80 -5.53 7.63 -19.28
C ALA A 80 -4.74 8.57 -20.23
N VAL A 81 -3.79 9.35 -19.70
CA VAL A 81 -3.02 10.34 -20.47
C VAL A 81 -1.51 10.10 -20.41
N TRP A 82 -1.06 9.08 -19.69
CA TRP A 82 0.36 8.75 -19.53
C TRP A 82 0.76 7.61 -20.47
N ASP A 83 0.91 7.91 -21.76
CA ASP A 83 1.16 6.92 -22.82
C ASP A 83 2.49 6.17 -22.68
N ASP A 84 3.51 6.80 -22.08
CA ASP A 84 4.85 6.24 -21.85
C ASP A 84 5.10 5.83 -20.39
N GLN A 85 4.05 5.46 -19.66
CA GLN A 85 4.15 5.00 -18.27
C GLN A 85 5.12 3.83 -18.14
N PRO A 86 6.14 3.92 -17.26
CA PRO A 86 7.06 2.81 -17.04
C PRO A 86 6.34 1.55 -16.55
N ALA A 87 6.79 0.39 -17.03
CA ALA A 87 6.29 -0.88 -16.53
C ALA A 87 6.58 -1.04 -15.03
N ALA A 88 5.71 -1.78 -14.34
CA ALA A 88 5.94 -2.12 -12.94
C ALA A 88 7.30 -2.83 -12.75
N PRO A 89 8.04 -2.57 -11.65
CA PRO A 89 9.34 -3.18 -11.42
C PRO A 89 9.20 -4.70 -11.22
N ILE A 90 10.13 -5.45 -11.82
CA ILE A 90 10.21 -6.91 -11.76
C ILE A 90 11.56 -7.40 -11.22
N SER A 91 12.15 -6.65 -10.29
CA SER A 91 13.43 -7.02 -9.67
C SER A 91 13.34 -8.34 -8.91
N PRO A 92 14.37 -9.21 -8.98
CA PRO A 92 14.35 -10.48 -8.28
C PRO A 92 14.19 -10.32 -6.77
N ILE A 93 13.38 -11.18 -6.16
CA ILE A 93 13.23 -11.30 -4.72
C ILE A 93 14.12 -12.44 -4.25
N VAL A 94 14.93 -12.17 -3.22
CA VAL A 94 15.87 -13.11 -2.65
C VAL A 94 15.59 -13.35 -1.16
N PRO A 95 15.92 -14.55 -0.63
CA PRO A 95 15.85 -14.80 0.80
C PRO A 95 16.79 -13.87 1.57
N HIS A 96 16.38 -13.46 2.77
CA HIS A 96 17.23 -12.73 3.72
C HIS A 96 17.70 -13.69 4.81
N ASP A 97 19.00 -13.94 4.84
CA ASP A 97 19.59 -14.96 5.70
C ASP A 97 19.28 -14.77 7.18
N ILE A 98 19.07 -15.88 7.89
CA ILE A 98 18.71 -15.89 9.31
C ILE A 98 19.77 -15.23 10.19
N SER A 99 21.04 -15.27 9.79
CA SER A 99 22.15 -14.61 10.51
C SER A 99 21.98 -13.09 10.59
N TYR A 100 21.30 -12.49 9.60
CA TYR A 100 20.96 -11.07 9.60
C TYR A 100 19.56 -10.81 10.15
N ALA A 101 18.61 -11.71 9.90
CA ALA A 101 17.21 -11.56 10.31
C ALA A 101 16.99 -11.83 11.82
N GLY A 102 17.85 -12.62 12.45
CA GLY A 102 17.81 -12.97 13.88
C GLY A 102 16.70 -13.95 14.26
N LYS A 103 15.58 -13.99 13.52
CA LYS A 103 14.45 -14.92 13.71
C LYS A 103 13.97 -15.46 12.38
N SER A 104 13.53 -16.72 12.37
CA SER A 104 12.93 -17.33 11.19
C SER A 104 11.59 -16.66 10.83
N SER A 105 11.21 -16.71 9.55
CA SER A 105 9.87 -16.30 9.11
C SER A 105 8.79 -17.10 9.84
N ALA A 106 8.99 -18.39 10.04
CA ALA A 106 8.07 -19.27 10.76
C ALA A 106 7.83 -18.79 12.20
N ASP A 107 8.88 -18.48 12.97
CA ASP A 107 8.73 -18.00 14.35
C ASP A 107 8.03 -16.64 14.42
N LYS A 108 8.31 -15.74 13.46
CA LYS A 108 7.64 -14.44 13.39
C LYS A 108 6.15 -14.60 13.12
N ARG A 109 5.79 -15.43 12.12
CA ARG A 109 4.40 -15.72 11.73
C ARG A 109 3.62 -16.36 12.89
N GLN A 110 4.19 -17.38 13.52
CA GLN A 110 3.56 -18.07 14.65
C GLN A 110 3.31 -17.13 15.83
N LYS A 111 4.29 -16.28 16.17
CA LYS A 111 4.14 -15.31 17.26
C LYS A 111 3.02 -14.31 16.98
N LEU A 112 2.95 -13.77 15.75
CA LEU A 112 1.90 -12.81 15.38
C LEU A 112 0.53 -13.48 15.28
N ALA A 113 0.47 -14.69 14.73
CA ALA A 113 -0.75 -15.47 14.64
C ALA A 113 -1.35 -15.78 16.03
N ALA A 114 -0.51 -16.15 16.99
CA ALA A 114 -0.95 -16.34 18.37
C ALA A 114 -1.59 -15.05 18.94
N SER A 115 -1.00 -13.89 18.69
CA SER A 115 -1.57 -12.60 19.12
C SER A 115 -2.90 -12.29 18.41
N LEU A 116 -3.03 -12.61 17.12
CA LEU A 116 -4.30 -12.45 16.40
C LEU A 116 -5.39 -13.33 16.99
N ALA A 117 -5.07 -14.61 17.25
CA ALA A 117 -6.01 -15.56 17.84
C ALA A 117 -6.43 -15.15 19.27
N GLU A 118 -5.50 -14.65 20.10
CA GLU A 118 -5.81 -14.11 21.44
C GLU A 118 -6.77 -12.92 21.37
N ASP A 119 -6.64 -12.06 20.35
CA ASP A 119 -7.49 -10.90 20.12
C ASP A 119 -8.82 -11.26 19.42
N GLY A 120 -9.05 -12.53 19.02
CA GLY A 120 -10.21 -12.96 18.23
C GLY A 120 -10.22 -12.40 16.80
N ILE A 121 -9.04 -12.22 16.20
CA ILE A 121 -8.84 -11.70 14.86
C ILE A 121 -8.43 -12.84 13.93
N ASP A 122 -9.19 -13.08 12.87
CA ASP A 122 -8.97 -14.18 11.93
C ASP A 122 -7.79 -13.91 10.97
N ALA A 123 -7.56 -12.64 10.62
CA ALA A 123 -6.48 -12.27 9.71
C ALA A 123 -6.00 -10.82 9.88
N ALA A 124 -4.72 -10.58 9.54
CA ALA A 124 -4.15 -9.23 9.40
C ALA A 124 -3.78 -8.94 7.95
N ILE A 125 -4.21 -7.76 7.45
CA ILE A 125 -3.90 -7.27 6.11
C ILE A 125 -2.62 -6.42 6.19
N LEU A 126 -1.61 -6.78 5.41
CA LEU A 126 -0.32 -6.10 5.35
C LEU A 126 -0.14 -5.45 3.98
N THR A 127 0.03 -4.15 3.95
CA THR A 127 0.25 -3.35 2.74
C THR A 127 1.59 -2.64 2.72
N LEU A 128 2.31 -2.60 3.85
CA LEU A 128 3.65 -2.03 3.92
C LEU A 128 4.69 -3.04 3.46
N PRO A 129 5.48 -2.74 2.39
CA PRO A 129 6.49 -3.65 1.86
C PRO A 129 7.58 -4.03 2.87
N ASP A 130 7.94 -3.15 3.80
CA ASP A 130 8.93 -3.39 4.86
C ASP A 130 8.43 -4.43 5.88
N SER A 131 7.18 -4.32 6.31
CA SER A 131 6.53 -5.26 7.21
C SER A 131 6.44 -6.66 6.59
N ILE A 132 6.09 -6.74 5.30
CA ILE A 132 6.03 -8.01 4.56
C ILE A 132 7.43 -8.61 4.39
N ALA A 133 8.40 -7.81 3.97
CA ALA A 133 9.79 -8.25 3.80
C ALA A 133 10.41 -8.73 5.13
N TRP A 134 10.08 -8.06 6.25
CA TRP A 134 10.48 -8.51 7.58
C TRP A 134 9.79 -9.82 7.98
N LEU A 135 8.48 -9.94 7.76
CA LEU A 135 7.72 -11.13 8.13
C LEU A 135 8.23 -12.38 7.40
N LEU A 136 8.47 -12.24 6.10
CA LEU A 136 8.84 -13.36 5.22
C LEU A 136 10.36 -13.58 5.11
N ASN A 137 11.20 -12.73 5.71
CA ASN A 137 12.65 -12.75 5.53
C ASN A 137 13.05 -12.71 4.05
N VAL A 138 12.54 -11.75 3.32
CA VAL A 138 12.86 -11.53 1.91
C VAL A 138 13.38 -10.13 1.66
N ARG A 139 14.13 -9.96 0.57
CA ARG A 139 14.58 -8.66 0.07
C ARG A 139 14.33 -8.58 -1.43
N GLY A 140 14.14 -7.36 -1.93
CA GLY A 140 14.01 -7.03 -3.34
C GLY A 140 14.65 -5.69 -3.64
N SER A 141 14.48 -5.19 -4.85
CA SER A 141 15.02 -3.89 -5.27
C SER A 141 14.07 -3.15 -6.22
N ASP A 142 12.77 -3.25 -5.95
CA ASP A 142 11.76 -2.58 -6.77
C ASP A 142 11.84 -1.05 -6.69
N VAL A 143 12.30 -0.54 -5.56
CA VAL A 143 12.52 0.90 -5.34
C VAL A 143 14.01 1.14 -5.14
N GLN A 144 14.56 2.13 -5.86
CA GLN A 144 15.98 2.48 -5.77
C GLN A 144 16.38 2.79 -4.33
N HIS A 145 17.52 2.24 -3.89
CA HIS A 145 18.06 2.36 -2.53
C HIS A 145 17.17 1.81 -1.40
N THR A 146 16.12 1.05 -1.76
CA THR A 146 15.18 0.47 -0.79
C THR A 146 15.11 -1.04 -1.04
N PRO A 147 15.61 -1.90 -0.13
CA PRO A 147 15.75 -3.33 -0.40
C PRO A 147 14.44 -4.11 -0.20
N LEU A 148 13.35 -3.62 -0.76
CA LEU A 148 12.00 -4.13 -0.56
C LEU A 148 11.31 -4.53 -1.86
N PRO A 149 10.61 -5.68 -1.90
CA PRO A 149 9.70 -6.02 -2.98
C PRO A 149 8.32 -5.41 -2.74
N LEU A 150 7.75 -4.77 -3.75
CA LEU A 150 6.35 -4.29 -3.70
C LEU A 150 5.41 -5.50 -3.76
N SER A 151 4.56 -5.62 -2.75
CA SER A 151 3.64 -6.75 -2.58
C SER A 151 2.58 -6.44 -1.52
N TYR A 152 1.57 -7.32 -1.41
CA TYR A 152 0.60 -7.34 -0.31
C TYR A 152 0.65 -8.69 0.37
N ALA A 153 0.17 -8.79 1.61
CA ALA A 153 0.04 -10.06 2.30
C ALA A 153 -1.16 -10.08 3.24
N VAL A 154 -1.70 -11.27 3.44
CA VAL A 154 -2.69 -11.58 4.48
C VAL A 154 -2.07 -12.63 5.39
N LEU A 155 -1.86 -12.29 6.65
CA LEU A 155 -1.42 -13.22 7.70
C LEU A 155 -2.67 -13.72 8.43
N HIS A 156 -2.87 -15.04 8.43
CA HIS A 156 -3.98 -15.68 9.14
C HIS A 156 -3.61 -16.04 10.60
N ASP A 157 -4.62 -16.23 11.44
CA ASP A 157 -4.51 -16.60 12.85
C ASP A 157 -3.82 -17.97 13.10
N ASN A 158 -3.75 -18.82 12.07
CA ASN A 158 -3.04 -20.10 12.10
C ASN A 158 -1.55 -20.00 11.68
N GLY A 159 -1.07 -18.79 11.34
CA GLY A 159 0.31 -18.54 10.91
C GLY A 159 0.57 -18.78 9.41
N SER A 160 -0.44 -19.15 8.63
CA SER A 160 -0.31 -19.15 7.17
C SER A 160 -0.35 -17.74 6.60
N VAL A 161 0.24 -17.55 5.42
CA VAL A 161 0.26 -16.26 4.71
C VAL A 161 -0.12 -16.47 3.27
N ASP A 162 -1.07 -15.67 2.78
CA ASP A 162 -1.26 -15.42 1.37
C ASP A 162 -0.39 -14.21 0.99
N TRP A 163 0.61 -14.43 0.14
CA TRP A 163 1.55 -13.40 -0.31
C TRP A 163 1.30 -13.05 -1.76
N PHE A 164 0.78 -11.85 -2.01
CA PHE A 164 0.40 -11.33 -3.32
C PHE A 164 1.57 -10.57 -3.92
N VAL A 165 2.19 -11.15 -4.92
CA VAL A 165 3.40 -10.61 -5.56
C VAL A 165 3.46 -11.02 -7.04
N ASP A 166 4.13 -10.22 -7.85
CA ASP A 166 4.41 -10.61 -9.24
C ASP A 166 5.34 -11.83 -9.26
N GLN A 167 4.85 -12.96 -9.75
CA GLN A 167 5.57 -14.24 -9.74
C GLN A 167 6.87 -14.21 -10.55
N ARG A 168 7.00 -13.28 -11.50
CA ARG A 168 8.24 -13.08 -12.27
C ARG A 168 9.42 -12.60 -11.41
N LYS A 169 9.15 -12.08 -10.20
CA LYS A 169 10.16 -11.65 -9.23
C LYS A 169 10.75 -12.78 -8.41
N LEU A 170 10.13 -13.97 -8.41
CA LEU A 170 10.56 -15.07 -7.55
C LEU A 170 11.88 -15.66 -8.07
N SER A 171 12.93 -15.60 -7.23
CA SER A 171 14.18 -16.28 -7.54
C SER A 171 14.01 -17.81 -7.37
N PRO A 172 14.81 -18.62 -8.11
CA PRO A 172 14.81 -20.07 -7.94
C PRO A 172 15.03 -20.47 -6.47
N GLY A 173 14.23 -21.40 -5.95
CA GLY A 173 14.34 -21.89 -4.58
C GLY A 173 13.72 -21.00 -3.49
N LEU A 174 13.20 -19.82 -3.85
CA LEU A 174 12.60 -18.92 -2.86
C LEU A 174 11.35 -19.55 -2.21
N THR A 175 10.50 -20.19 -2.98
CA THR A 175 9.27 -20.82 -2.48
C THR A 175 9.57 -21.96 -1.52
N GLU A 176 10.60 -22.75 -1.76
CA GLU A 176 11.07 -23.79 -0.84
C GLU A 176 11.56 -23.19 0.48
N THR A 177 12.25 -22.04 0.43
CA THR A 177 12.73 -21.32 1.62
C THR A 177 11.58 -20.76 2.45
N LEU A 178 10.51 -20.29 1.81
CA LEU A 178 9.31 -19.77 2.49
C LEU A 178 8.49 -20.87 3.17
N GLY A 179 8.54 -22.09 2.62
CA GLY A 179 7.82 -23.26 3.11
C GLY A 179 6.32 -23.26 2.78
N ASN A 180 5.64 -24.36 3.06
CA ASN A 180 4.25 -24.60 2.65
C ASN A 180 3.20 -23.71 3.32
N ALA A 181 3.55 -22.99 4.37
CA ALA A 181 2.63 -22.09 5.05
C ALA A 181 2.59 -20.68 4.43
N VAL A 182 3.35 -20.42 3.36
CA VAL A 182 3.29 -19.18 2.57
C VAL A 182 2.82 -19.53 1.16
N ALA A 183 1.60 -19.16 0.85
CA ALA A 183 1.03 -19.32 -0.48
C ALA A 183 1.30 -18.08 -1.32
N VAL A 184 2.06 -18.22 -2.42
CA VAL A 184 2.30 -17.13 -3.36
C VAL A 184 1.11 -17.00 -4.30
N GLN A 185 0.55 -15.80 -4.35
CA GLN A 185 -0.63 -15.47 -5.14
C GLN A 185 -0.31 -14.36 -6.16
N PRO A 186 -1.00 -14.30 -7.31
CA PRO A 186 -0.95 -13.16 -8.21
C PRO A 186 -1.45 -11.88 -7.50
N LEU A 187 -0.85 -10.72 -7.81
CA LEU A 187 -1.30 -9.43 -7.26
C LEU A 187 -2.79 -9.16 -7.49
N ALA A 188 -3.30 -9.55 -8.66
CA ALA A 188 -4.71 -9.36 -9.02
C ALA A 188 -5.70 -10.12 -8.12
N SER A 189 -5.27 -11.20 -7.47
CA SER A 189 -6.12 -12.00 -6.57
C SER A 189 -6.29 -11.38 -5.17
N PHE A 190 -5.63 -10.26 -4.88
CA PHE A 190 -5.71 -9.64 -3.55
C PHE A 190 -7.15 -9.21 -3.22
N GLY A 191 -7.84 -8.53 -4.15
CA GLY A 191 -9.23 -8.11 -3.97
C GLY A 191 -10.18 -9.30 -3.74
N GLU A 192 -10.07 -10.36 -4.53
CA GLU A 192 -10.86 -11.58 -4.39
C GLU A 192 -10.67 -12.24 -3.01
N THR A 193 -9.45 -12.21 -2.48
CA THR A 193 -9.15 -12.74 -1.13
C THR A 193 -9.83 -11.90 -0.04
N LEU A 194 -9.85 -10.57 -0.17
CA LEU A 194 -10.58 -9.70 0.77
C LEU A 194 -12.10 -9.94 0.72
N GLU A 195 -12.66 -10.11 -0.47
CA GLU A 195 -14.07 -10.49 -0.64
C GLU A 195 -14.38 -11.84 -0.01
N ALA A 196 -13.48 -12.83 -0.16
CA ALA A 196 -13.65 -14.14 0.46
C ALA A 196 -13.60 -14.09 1.99
N LEU A 197 -12.76 -13.24 2.58
CA LEU A 197 -12.74 -12.98 4.03
C LEU A 197 -14.05 -12.32 4.49
N ALA A 198 -14.54 -11.33 3.76
CA ALA A 198 -15.80 -10.66 4.05
C ALA A 198 -16.99 -11.63 3.96
N ALA A 199 -17.04 -12.51 2.97
CA ALA A 199 -18.08 -13.52 2.80
C ALA A 199 -18.14 -14.52 3.96
N LYS A 200 -17.01 -14.78 4.63
CA LYS A 200 -16.90 -15.60 5.84
C LYS A 200 -17.19 -14.82 7.12
N SER A 201 -17.49 -13.52 7.03
CA SER A 201 -17.62 -12.61 8.17
C SER A 201 -16.37 -12.61 9.07
N ALA A 202 -15.19 -12.77 8.47
CA ALA A 202 -13.93 -12.78 9.20
C ALA A 202 -13.63 -11.43 9.83
N THR A 203 -13.15 -11.44 11.07
CA THR A 203 -12.64 -10.26 11.74
C THR A 203 -11.23 -10.00 11.27
N VAL A 204 -11.00 -8.89 10.57
CA VAL A 204 -9.69 -8.55 10.02
C VAL A 204 -9.08 -7.32 10.70
N LYS A 205 -7.77 -7.37 10.91
CA LYS A 205 -6.96 -6.25 11.40
C LYS A 205 -6.28 -5.56 10.23
N ALA A 206 -6.49 -4.27 10.10
CA ALA A 206 -5.86 -3.43 9.09
C ALA A 206 -5.44 -2.09 9.71
N ASP A 207 -4.32 -1.53 9.29
CA ASP A 207 -3.88 -0.21 9.73
C ASP A 207 -4.48 0.86 8.81
N PRO A 208 -5.41 1.71 9.28
CA PRO A 208 -6.06 2.74 8.46
C PRO A 208 -5.11 3.82 7.94
N ALA A 209 -3.87 3.87 8.46
CA ALA A 209 -2.84 4.78 7.96
C ALA A 209 -2.07 4.25 6.74
N THR A 210 -2.17 2.95 6.45
CA THR A 210 -1.39 2.28 5.42
C THR A 210 -2.21 1.47 4.43
N VAL A 211 -3.42 1.02 4.82
CA VAL A 211 -4.36 0.31 3.93
C VAL A 211 -5.09 1.32 3.04
N THR A 212 -5.06 1.07 1.75
CA THR A 212 -5.76 1.85 0.71
C THR A 212 -7.14 1.29 0.44
#